data_d6cf95c1dfd05c5f51922c7e9acd98e5
#
_entry.id   d6cf95c1dfd05c5f51922c7e9acd98e5
#
_cell.length_a   1.000
_cell.length_b   1.000
_cell.length_c   1.000
_cell.angle_alpha   90.00
_cell.angle_beta   90.00
_cell.angle_gamma   90.00
#
_symmetry.space_group_name_H-M   'P 1'
#
loop_
_entity.id
_entity.type
_entity.pdbx_description
1 polymer ?
#
loop_
_entity_poly.entity_id
_entity_poly.type
_entity_poly.pdbx_seq_one_letter_code
_entity_poly.pdbx_strand_id
1 'polypeptide(L)'
;MQKQLWMMALATTMLAMPVWAQQAAEQQVMDLANADRAQQGLAPLKWDPALAQAAADHAQLMAQQPALSHQYPGEADLVTRGGVAGAHFRSIAENVALAPSPEALEKEWMNSAPHRANILNPAMNTIGVGLVKRGGNYYAVEDFADGVSQLGPEQIEQKIGQLLQQQGLQLAAFTQDARQTCEMDHGSAGGSAPRFIMRWEGTDLSRLPEVLEQKIATHQYHKAAVGACDSGNPSQGFTTYKVAVMLY
;
A
#
# COMPACT_ATOMS: atom_id res chain seq x y z
N MET A 1 65.29 -20.15 18.46
CA MET A 1 64.87 -18.74 18.34
C MET A 1 63.62 -18.71 17.48
N GLN A 2 62.45 -18.70 18.13
CA GLN A 2 61.16 -18.77 17.49
C GLN A 2 60.60 -17.33 17.44
N LYS A 3 60.41 -16.75 16.22
CA LYS A 3 59.85 -15.44 16.02
C LYS A 3 58.33 -15.61 15.96
N GLN A 4 57.62 -15.15 17.01
CA GLN A 4 56.15 -14.99 16.99
C GLN A 4 55.82 -13.77 16.15
N LEU A 5 55.13 -13.99 15.01
CA LEU A 5 54.43 -12.94 14.25
C LEU A 5 53.09 -12.66 14.93
N TRP A 6 52.95 -11.46 15.48
CA TRP A 6 51.66 -10.92 15.91
C TRP A 6 50.90 -10.41 14.68
N MET A 7 49.84 -11.13 14.28
CA MET A 7 48.88 -10.60 13.34
C MET A 7 47.94 -9.64 14.13
N MET A 8 48.11 -8.35 13.92
CA MET A 8 47.09 -7.36 14.34
C MET A 8 45.90 -7.46 13.39
N ALA A 9 44.79 -8.02 13.86
CA ALA A 9 43.49 -7.92 13.20
C ALA A 9 42.98 -6.50 13.40
N LEU A 10 43.01 -5.69 12.35
CA LEU A 10 42.29 -4.42 12.30
C LEU A 10 40.77 -4.74 12.30
N ALA A 11 40.14 -4.64 13.46
CA ALA A 11 38.70 -4.61 13.56
C ALA A 11 38.21 -3.27 13.00
N THR A 12 37.74 -3.28 11.76
CA THR A 12 36.99 -2.15 11.19
C THR A 12 35.66 -2.06 11.93
N THR A 13 35.59 -1.17 12.91
CA THR A 13 34.33 -0.79 13.55
C THR A 13 33.44 -0.12 12.50
N MET A 14 32.41 -0.82 12.04
CA MET A 14 31.31 -0.20 11.27
C MET A 14 30.59 0.76 12.22
N LEU A 15 30.85 2.04 12.06
CA LEU A 15 30.05 3.10 12.71
C LEU A 15 28.68 3.11 12.00
N ALA A 16 27.67 2.53 12.65
CA ALA A 16 26.29 2.70 12.22
C ALA A 16 25.93 4.17 12.26
N MET A 17 25.21 4.66 11.25
CA MET A 17 24.68 6.04 11.27
C MET A 17 23.71 6.18 12.44
N PRO A 18 23.69 7.34 13.12
CA PRO A 18 22.66 7.59 14.12
C PRO A 18 21.28 7.64 13.44
N VAL A 19 20.25 7.13 14.10
CA VAL A 19 18.89 6.98 13.58
C VAL A 19 18.33 8.28 12.99
N TRP A 20 18.57 9.42 13.65
CA TRP A 20 18.14 10.74 13.15
C TRP A 20 18.80 11.13 11.81
N ALA A 21 20.05 10.73 11.57
CA ALA A 21 20.72 11.04 10.30
C ALA A 21 20.24 10.15 9.15
N GLN A 22 19.86 8.91 9.45
CA GLN A 22 19.23 8.02 8.49
C GLN A 22 17.83 8.55 8.11
N GLN A 23 17.00 8.89 9.08
CA GLN A 23 15.67 9.48 8.85
C GLN A 23 15.76 10.78 8.03
N ALA A 24 16.75 11.63 8.30
CA ALA A 24 16.96 12.85 7.52
C ALA A 24 17.32 12.56 6.06
N ALA A 25 18.11 11.51 5.79
CA ALA A 25 18.45 11.11 4.42
C ALA A 25 17.25 10.48 3.69
N GLU A 26 16.45 9.67 4.37
CA GLU A 26 15.22 9.09 3.82
C GLU A 26 14.19 10.18 3.47
N GLN A 27 14.02 11.16 4.36
CA GLN A 27 13.18 12.33 4.09
C GLN A 27 13.69 13.13 2.89
N GLN A 28 15.01 13.32 2.77
CA GLN A 28 15.61 14.02 1.64
C GLN A 28 15.35 13.31 0.31
N VAL A 29 15.38 11.97 0.26
CA VAL A 29 15.02 11.20 -0.93
C VAL A 29 13.55 11.47 -1.32
N MET A 30 12.62 11.38 -0.38
CA MET A 30 11.22 11.70 -0.64
C MET A 30 11.03 13.14 -1.13
N ASP A 31 11.74 14.11 -0.54
CA ASP A 31 11.64 15.52 -0.93
C ASP A 31 12.14 15.75 -2.37
N LEU A 32 13.20 15.05 -2.80
CA LEU A 32 13.73 15.09 -4.16
C LEU A 32 12.73 14.49 -5.14
N ALA A 33 12.20 13.31 -4.88
CA ALA A 33 11.15 12.68 -5.69
C ALA A 33 9.92 13.60 -5.83
N ASN A 34 9.49 14.25 -4.74
CA ASN A 34 8.40 15.21 -4.77
C ASN A 34 8.73 16.49 -5.54
N ALA A 35 9.99 16.93 -5.54
CA ALA A 35 10.42 18.05 -6.36
C ALA A 35 10.33 17.73 -7.87
N ASP A 36 10.75 16.52 -8.27
CA ASP A 36 10.64 16.08 -9.66
C ASP A 36 9.18 15.88 -10.09
N ARG A 37 8.33 15.37 -9.23
CA ARG A 37 6.87 15.28 -9.43
C ARG A 37 6.24 16.66 -9.61
N ALA A 38 6.62 17.64 -8.78
CA ALA A 38 6.11 19.00 -8.87
C ALA A 38 6.48 19.68 -10.21
N GLN A 39 7.67 19.41 -10.76
CA GLN A 39 8.09 19.89 -12.08
C GLN A 39 7.19 19.34 -13.20
N GLN A 40 6.54 18.20 -12.99
CA GLN A 40 5.58 17.61 -13.92
C GLN A 40 4.12 17.92 -13.58
N GLY A 41 3.86 18.79 -12.59
CA GLY A 41 2.52 19.14 -12.14
C GLY A 41 1.75 18.02 -11.43
N LEU A 42 2.47 17.01 -10.91
CA LEU A 42 1.90 15.89 -10.19
C LEU A 42 1.73 16.22 -8.70
N ALA A 43 0.72 15.61 -8.07
CA ALA A 43 0.53 15.70 -6.63
C ALA A 43 1.72 15.07 -5.88
N PRO A 44 2.11 15.62 -4.71
CA PRO A 44 3.19 15.06 -3.91
C PRO A 44 2.80 13.70 -3.30
N LEU A 45 3.78 12.83 -3.20
CA LEU A 45 3.71 11.58 -2.44
C LEU A 45 3.70 11.89 -0.94
N LYS A 46 2.95 11.08 -0.18
CA LYS A 46 2.90 11.14 1.27
C LYS A 46 3.71 9.98 1.86
N TRP A 47 4.39 10.24 2.97
CA TRP A 47 5.10 9.18 3.67
C TRP A 47 4.15 8.11 4.20
N ASP A 48 4.48 6.85 3.94
CA ASP A 48 3.80 5.69 4.50
C ASP A 48 4.78 4.89 5.37
N PRO A 49 4.56 4.80 6.69
CA PRO A 49 5.50 4.13 7.59
C PRO A 49 5.58 2.62 7.36
N ALA A 50 4.53 1.98 6.82
CA ALA A 50 4.54 0.56 6.52
C ALA A 50 5.38 0.27 5.26
N LEU A 51 5.24 1.08 4.21
CA LEU A 51 6.13 1.01 3.05
C LEU A 51 7.59 1.30 3.44
N ALA A 52 7.82 2.30 4.31
CA ALA A 52 9.16 2.61 4.78
C ALA A 52 9.79 1.45 5.56
N GLN A 53 9.02 0.73 6.37
CA GLN A 53 9.51 -0.48 7.04
C GLN A 53 9.87 -1.59 6.04
N ALA A 54 8.99 -1.85 5.05
CA ALA A 54 9.27 -2.85 4.01
C ALA A 54 10.53 -2.49 3.20
N ALA A 55 10.66 -1.22 2.80
CA ALA A 55 11.83 -0.70 2.10
C ALA A 55 13.12 -0.80 2.93
N ALA A 56 13.06 -0.49 4.24
CA ALA A 56 14.21 -0.59 5.14
C ALA A 56 14.68 -2.04 5.32
N ASP A 57 13.74 -2.98 5.48
CA ASP A 57 14.07 -4.41 5.61
C ASP A 57 14.72 -4.94 4.32
N HIS A 58 14.21 -4.56 3.14
CA HIS A 58 14.80 -4.92 1.86
C HIS A 58 16.19 -4.27 1.67
N ALA A 59 16.34 -2.97 1.98
CA ALA A 59 17.63 -2.27 1.91
C ALA A 59 18.68 -2.93 2.84
N GLN A 60 18.27 -3.38 4.03
CA GLN A 60 19.12 -4.09 4.96
C GLN A 60 19.58 -5.44 4.40
N LEU A 61 18.70 -6.19 3.76
CA LEU A 61 19.04 -7.45 3.08
C LEU A 61 19.95 -7.17 1.89
N MET A 62 19.62 -6.19 1.06
CA MET A 62 20.37 -5.77 -0.13
C MET A 62 21.82 -5.39 0.22
N ALA A 63 22.05 -4.69 1.34
CA ALA A 63 23.38 -4.32 1.81
C ALA A 63 24.25 -5.53 2.21
N GLN A 64 23.69 -6.72 2.37
CA GLN A 64 24.40 -7.96 2.69
C GLN A 64 24.68 -8.82 1.45
N GLN A 65 24.14 -8.44 0.30
CA GLN A 65 24.25 -9.21 -0.94
C GLN A 65 25.32 -8.64 -1.88
N PRO A 66 25.84 -9.45 -2.82
CA PRO A 66 26.88 -9.01 -3.75
C PRO A 66 26.35 -8.13 -4.90
N ALA A 67 25.05 -8.12 -5.16
CA ALA A 67 24.41 -7.37 -6.24
C ALA A 67 23.05 -6.86 -5.82
N LEU A 68 22.60 -5.75 -6.44
CA LEU A 68 21.26 -5.23 -6.26
C LEU A 68 20.22 -6.18 -6.90
N SER A 69 19.08 -6.31 -6.26
CA SER A 69 17.96 -7.08 -6.76
C SER A 69 16.65 -6.56 -6.14
N HIS A 70 15.55 -6.68 -6.85
CA HIS A 70 14.20 -6.41 -6.32
C HIS A 70 13.67 -7.54 -5.42
N GLN A 71 14.29 -8.72 -5.48
CA GLN A 71 13.93 -9.87 -4.64
C GLN A 71 15.11 -10.85 -4.60
N TYR A 72 15.42 -11.36 -3.42
CA TYR A 72 16.43 -12.41 -3.23
C TYR A 72 15.77 -13.78 -3.02
N PRO A 73 16.51 -14.89 -3.26
CA PRO A 73 16.00 -16.23 -2.97
C PRO A 73 15.54 -16.37 -1.51
N GLY A 74 14.29 -16.76 -1.32
CA GLY A 74 13.68 -16.93 0.01
C GLY A 74 13.08 -15.64 0.62
N GLU A 75 13.25 -14.50 -0.03
CA GLU A 75 12.58 -13.26 0.32
C GLU A 75 11.15 -13.24 -0.25
N ALA A 76 10.22 -12.66 0.50
CA ALA A 76 8.88 -12.39 0.00
C ALA A 76 8.93 -11.35 -1.16
N ASP A 77 7.98 -11.42 -2.07
CA ASP A 77 7.84 -10.41 -3.12
C ASP A 77 7.41 -9.04 -2.55
N LEU A 78 7.50 -8.00 -3.37
CA LEU A 78 7.20 -6.62 -2.99
C LEU A 78 5.79 -6.46 -2.41
N VAL A 79 4.79 -7.10 -3.02
CA VAL A 79 3.39 -7.05 -2.56
C VAL A 79 3.26 -7.63 -1.17
N THR A 80 3.86 -8.79 -0.96
CA THR A 80 3.84 -9.47 0.34
C THR A 80 4.64 -8.69 1.40
N ARG A 81 5.82 -8.14 1.06
CA ARG A 81 6.61 -7.30 1.99
C ARG A 81 5.81 -6.09 2.45
N GLY A 82 5.22 -5.34 1.52
CA GLY A 82 4.37 -4.18 1.83
C GLY A 82 3.16 -4.55 2.69
N GLY A 83 2.44 -5.62 2.33
CA GLY A 83 1.27 -6.08 3.07
C GLY A 83 1.59 -6.57 4.49
N VAL A 84 2.65 -7.35 4.65
CA VAL A 84 3.10 -7.83 5.98
C VAL A 84 3.53 -6.67 6.87
N ALA A 85 4.14 -5.62 6.30
CA ALA A 85 4.47 -4.39 7.03
C ALA A 85 3.23 -3.56 7.40
N GLY A 86 2.06 -3.86 6.84
CA GLY A 86 0.80 -3.18 7.12
C GLY A 86 0.40 -2.11 6.12
N ALA A 87 1.06 -2.04 4.95
CA ALA A 87 0.65 -1.14 3.88
C ALA A 87 -0.64 -1.62 3.20
N HIS A 88 -1.51 -0.66 2.85
CA HIS A 88 -2.77 -0.91 2.17
C HIS A 88 -2.80 -0.18 0.83
N PHE A 89 -2.90 -0.91 -0.28
CA PHE A 89 -2.75 -0.32 -1.61
C PHE A 89 -3.57 -1.05 -2.69
N ARG A 90 -3.78 -0.37 -3.82
CA ARG A 90 -4.31 -0.93 -5.07
C ARG A 90 -3.19 -1.38 -6.01
N SER A 91 -2.06 -0.69 -5.97
CA SER A 91 -0.85 -1.04 -6.71
C SER A 91 0.38 -0.59 -5.93
N ILE A 92 1.51 -1.26 -6.18
CA ILE A 92 2.80 -0.98 -5.56
C ILE A 92 3.90 -1.09 -6.62
N ALA A 93 4.95 -0.30 -6.47
CA ALA A 93 6.14 -0.32 -7.32
C ALA A 93 7.39 -0.04 -6.49
N GLU A 94 8.55 -0.47 -6.97
CA GLU A 94 9.82 -0.33 -6.25
C GLU A 94 10.91 0.22 -7.16
N ASN A 95 11.74 1.09 -6.61
CA ASN A 95 13.04 1.47 -7.14
C ASN A 95 14.14 1.02 -6.19
N VAL A 96 15.22 0.47 -6.72
CA VAL A 96 16.43 0.14 -5.96
C VAL A 96 17.65 0.80 -6.60
N ALA A 97 18.60 1.26 -5.77
CA ALA A 97 19.87 1.83 -6.25
C ALA A 97 20.97 1.75 -5.20
N LEU A 98 22.21 2.05 -5.66
CA LEU A 98 23.40 2.16 -4.83
C LEU A 98 24.16 3.43 -5.21
N ALA A 99 24.17 4.45 -4.36
CA ALA A 99 24.85 5.70 -4.62
C ALA A 99 25.41 6.37 -3.35
N PRO A 100 26.35 7.32 -3.45
CA PRO A 100 27.00 7.92 -2.29
C PRO A 100 26.13 8.94 -1.52
N SER A 101 25.06 9.45 -2.13
CA SER A 101 24.18 10.45 -1.49
C SER A 101 22.74 10.37 -2.01
N PRO A 102 21.76 10.94 -1.28
CA PRO A 102 20.38 11.05 -1.74
C PRO A 102 20.23 11.70 -3.12
N GLU A 103 20.97 12.77 -3.40
CA GLU A 103 20.91 13.44 -4.70
C GLU A 103 21.47 12.57 -5.84
N ALA A 104 22.46 11.73 -5.54
CA ALA A 104 23.01 10.80 -6.53
C ALA A 104 22.02 9.65 -6.80
N LEU A 105 21.30 9.17 -5.78
CA LEU A 105 20.23 8.18 -5.92
C LEU A 105 19.12 8.71 -6.83
N GLU A 106 18.55 9.89 -6.51
CA GLU A 106 17.51 10.51 -7.31
C GLU A 106 17.95 10.72 -8.77
N LYS A 107 19.18 11.21 -8.96
CA LYS A 107 19.73 11.39 -10.32
C LYS A 107 19.83 10.06 -11.08
N GLU A 108 20.21 8.96 -10.44
CA GLU A 108 20.26 7.64 -11.07
C GLU A 108 18.87 7.18 -11.46
N TRP A 109 17.90 7.27 -10.55
CA TRP A 109 16.51 6.87 -10.81
C TRP A 109 15.87 7.70 -11.92
N MET A 110 16.03 9.02 -11.89
CA MET A 110 15.49 9.91 -12.92
C MET A 110 16.15 9.75 -14.30
N ASN A 111 17.39 9.25 -14.37
CA ASN A 111 18.05 8.90 -15.63
C ASN A 111 17.66 7.50 -16.17
N SER A 112 17.04 6.67 -15.36
CA SER A 112 16.54 5.34 -15.75
C SER A 112 15.06 5.40 -16.10
N ALA A 113 14.69 5.07 -17.34
CA ALA A 113 13.30 5.16 -17.79
C ALA A 113 12.30 4.39 -16.91
N PRO A 114 12.56 3.11 -16.47
CA PRO A 114 11.65 2.40 -15.60
C PRO A 114 11.54 3.02 -14.20
N HIS A 115 12.67 3.43 -13.58
CA HIS A 115 12.64 4.05 -12.25
C HIS A 115 11.93 5.41 -12.28
N ARG A 116 12.24 6.25 -13.28
CA ARG A 116 11.55 7.53 -13.50
C ARG A 116 10.05 7.35 -13.69
N ALA A 117 9.63 6.29 -14.37
CA ALA A 117 8.21 5.98 -14.55
C ALA A 117 7.50 5.69 -13.22
N ASN A 118 8.16 5.07 -12.24
CA ASN A 118 7.62 4.86 -10.90
C ASN A 118 7.49 6.20 -10.15
N ILE A 119 8.55 7.03 -10.13
CA ILE A 119 8.54 8.35 -9.46
C ILE A 119 7.44 9.25 -10.04
N LEU A 120 7.30 9.28 -11.36
CA LEU A 120 6.36 10.14 -12.07
C LEU A 120 5.00 9.50 -12.35
N ASN A 121 4.70 8.35 -11.74
CA ASN A 121 3.39 7.71 -11.91
C ASN A 121 2.30 8.54 -11.21
N PRO A 122 1.30 9.06 -11.94
CA PRO A 122 0.24 9.88 -11.35
C PRO A 122 -0.71 9.09 -10.44
N ALA A 123 -0.75 7.75 -10.55
CA ALA A 123 -1.56 6.91 -9.69
C ALA A 123 -0.94 6.73 -8.30
N MET A 124 0.38 6.89 -8.14
CA MET A 124 1.05 6.76 -6.84
C MET A 124 0.79 7.99 -5.97
N ASN A 125 0.43 7.76 -4.73
CA ASN A 125 0.11 8.80 -3.75
C ASN A 125 0.86 8.66 -2.43
N THR A 126 1.54 7.52 -2.20
CA THR A 126 2.37 7.26 -1.02
C THR A 126 3.74 6.73 -1.41
N ILE A 127 4.71 6.93 -0.50
CA ILE A 127 6.08 6.45 -0.62
C ILE A 127 6.61 6.02 0.75
N GLY A 128 7.39 4.94 0.77
CA GLY A 128 8.29 4.59 1.86
C GLY A 128 9.72 4.51 1.34
N VAL A 129 10.67 5.04 2.10
CA VAL A 129 12.09 5.00 1.73
C VAL A 129 12.87 4.23 2.78
N GLY A 130 13.72 3.32 2.34
CA GLY A 130 14.66 2.58 3.18
C GLY A 130 16.10 2.80 2.71
N LEU A 131 16.97 3.23 3.61
CA LEU A 131 18.39 3.49 3.33
C LEU A 131 19.30 2.72 4.29
N VAL A 132 20.31 2.05 3.75
CA VAL A 132 21.40 1.44 4.55
C VAL A 132 22.74 1.90 4.03
N LYS A 133 23.53 2.55 4.87
CA LYS A 133 24.87 3.02 4.48
C LYS A 133 25.93 1.96 4.74
N ARG A 134 26.64 1.55 3.69
CA ARG A 134 27.76 0.60 3.76
C ARG A 134 28.84 0.94 2.73
N GLY A 135 30.10 0.93 3.11
CA GLY A 135 31.21 1.18 2.19
C GLY A 135 31.20 2.56 1.54
N GLY A 136 30.62 3.57 2.19
CA GLY A 136 30.50 4.93 1.67
C GLY A 136 29.25 5.18 0.82
N ASN A 137 28.53 4.15 0.40
CA ASN A 137 27.31 4.24 -0.39
C ASN A 137 26.06 3.91 0.44
N TYR A 138 24.90 4.40 -0.02
CA TYR A 138 23.59 3.98 0.41
C TYR A 138 23.07 2.87 -0.51
N TYR A 139 22.67 1.78 0.09
CA TYR A 139 21.74 0.81 -0.49
C TYR A 139 20.33 1.37 -0.25
N ALA A 140 19.65 1.70 -1.32
CA ALA A 140 18.43 2.49 -1.27
C ALA A 140 17.26 1.77 -1.92
N VAL A 141 16.13 1.86 -1.29
CA VAL A 141 14.83 1.36 -1.77
C VAL A 141 13.80 2.47 -1.65
N GLU A 142 13.01 2.69 -2.70
CA GLU A 142 11.78 3.47 -2.68
C GLU A 142 10.63 2.53 -3.02
N ASP A 143 9.71 2.34 -2.09
CA ASP A 143 8.45 1.65 -2.30
C ASP A 143 7.34 2.68 -2.51
N PHE A 144 6.73 2.69 -3.69
CA PHE A 144 5.61 3.56 -4.06
C PHE A 144 4.31 2.79 -4.01
N ALA A 145 3.22 3.43 -3.59
CA ALA A 145 1.92 2.81 -3.70
C ALA A 145 0.81 3.80 -4.13
N ASP A 146 -0.18 3.25 -4.82
CA ASP A 146 -1.53 3.79 -4.85
C ASP A 146 -2.21 3.36 -3.54
N GLY A 147 -1.83 4.06 -2.48
CA GLY A 147 -2.24 3.77 -1.11
C GLY A 147 -3.72 4.07 -0.90
N VAL A 148 -4.38 3.20 -0.15
CA VAL A 148 -5.78 3.34 0.24
C VAL A 148 -5.90 3.40 1.75
N SER A 149 -6.87 4.16 2.24
CA SER A 149 -7.15 4.20 3.67
C SER A 149 -7.75 2.88 4.13
N GLN A 150 -7.27 2.37 5.26
CA GLN A 150 -7.95 1.27 5.92
C GLN A 150 -9.28 1.79 6.50
N LEU A 151 -10.41 1.30 5.98
CA LEU A 151 -11.74 1.65 6.46
C LEU A 151 -12.32 0.48 7.28
N GLY A 152 -12.83 0.80 8.45
CA GLY A 152 -13.63 -0.16 9.23
C GLY A 152 -15.00 -0.41 8.60
N PRO A 153 -15.69 -1.50 8.99
CA PRO A 153 -17.00 -1.86 8.45
C PRO A 153 -18.00 -0.71 8.48
N GLU A 154 -18.08 0.04 9.58
CA GLU A 154 -19.01 1.17 9.74
C GLU A 154 -18.72 2.29 8.73
N GLN A 155 -17.46 2.58 8.46
CA GLN A 155 -17.05 3.62 7.50
C GLN A 155 -17.38 3.21 6.06
N ILE A 156 -17.19 1.93 5.73
CA ILE A 156 -17.57 1.36 4.44
C ILE A 156 -19.07 1.44 4.24
N GLU A 157 -19.84 0.98 5.24
CA GLU A 157 -21.32 1.00 5.24
C GLU A 157 -21.87 2.41 5.11
N GLN A 158 -21.29 3.37 5.85
CA GLN A 158 -21.64 4.78 5.76
C GLN A 158 -21.40 5.32 4.34
N LYS A 159 -20.26 5.02 3.74
CA LYS A 159 -19.89 5.51 2.43
C LYS A 159 -20.81 4.95 1.33
N ILE A 160 -21.05 3.64 1.34
CA ILE A 160 -21.96 2.99 0.39
C ILE A 160 -23.40 3.42 0.66
N GLY A 161 -23.79 3.56 1.93
CA GLY A 161 -25.11 4.08 2.31
C GLY A 161 -25.40 5.47 1.74
N GLN A 162 -24.42 6.38 1.77
CA GLN A 162 -24.53 7.70 1.15
C GLN A 162 -24.76 7.62 -0.36
N LEU A 163 -24.05 6.75 -1.07
CA LEU A 163 -24.26 6.53 -2.50
C LEU A 163 -25.66 6.01 -2.82
N LEU A 164 -26.17 5.07 -2.02
CA LEU A 164 -27.53 4.53 -2.18
C LEU A 164 -28.61 5.61 -1.90
N GLN A 165 -28.40 6.46 -0.90
CA GLN A 165 -29.29 7.59 -0.61
C GLN A 165 -29.32 8.63 -1.75
N GLN A 166 -28.18 8.89 -2.38
CA GLN A 166 -28.10 9.75 -3.57
C GLN A 166 -28.90 9.18 -4.75
N GLN A 167 -29.06 7.86 -4.81
CA GLN A 167 -29.94 7.17 -5.77
C GLN A 167 -31.42 7.10 -5.34
N GLY A 168 -31.80 7.77 -4.25
CA GLY A 168 -33.19 7.85 -3.76
C GLY A 168 -33.62 6.71 -2.85
N LEU A 169 -32.75 5.84 -2.41
CA LEU A 169 -33.09 4.74 -1.50
C LEU A 169 -33.05 5.20 -0.03
N GLN A 170 -33.96 4.67 0.79
CA GLN A 170 -33.90 4.81 2.23
C GLN A 170 -33.05 3.69 2.84
N LEU A 171 -32.17 4.03 3.80
CA LEU A 171 -31.43 3.00 4.52
C LEU A 171 -32.30 2.31 5.55
N ALA A 172 -32.34 0.99 5.52
CA ALA A 172 -33.03 0.14 6.49
C ALA A 172 -32.08 -0.18 7.67
N ALA A 173 -32.64 -0.39 8.84
CA ALA A 173 -31.92 -0.69 10.08
C ALA A 173 -31.39 -2.16 10.16
N PHE A 174 -31.23 -2.85 9.04
CA PHE A 174 -30.83 -4.27 8.98
C PHE A 174 -29.33 -4.46 8.72
N THR A 175 -28.49 -3.56 9.25
CA THR A 175 -27.03 -3.60 9.03
C THR A 175 -26.42 -4.92 9.49
N GLN A 176 -26.86 -5.48 10.62
CA GLN A 176 -26.33 -6.76 11.10
C GLN A 176 -26.67 -7.93 10.19
N ASP A 177 -27.90 -8.01 9.67
CA ASP A 177 -28.31 -9.01 8.69
C ASP A 177 -27.49 -8.86 7.40
N ALA A 178 -27.21 -7.61 6.98
CA ALA A 178 -26.39 -7.32 5.81
C ALA A 178 -24.91 -7.69 6.01
N ARG A 179 -24.34 -7.47 7.22
CA ARG A 179 -22.98 -7.93 7.56
C ARG A 179 -22.87 -9.46 7.51
N GLN A 180 -23.81 -10.17 8.15
CA GLN A 180 -23.87 -11.63 8.07
C GLN A 180 -24.07 -12.11 6.63
N THR A 181 -24.92 -11.42 5.86
CA THR A 181 -25.12 -11.72 4.44
C THR A 181 -23.84 -11.51 3.63
N CYS A 182 -23.01 -10.53 3.96
CA CYS A 182 -21.72 -10.28 3.33
C CYS A 182 -20.75 -11.47 3.48
N GLU A 183 -20.78 -12.15 4.61
CA GLU A 183 -19.94 -13.33 4.90
C GLU A 183 -20.39 -14.60 4.18
N MET A 184 -21.64 -14.61 3.66
CA MET A 184 -22.21 -15.80 3.00
C MET A 184 -21.88 -15.83 1.51
N ASP A 185 -21.71 -17.02 0.94
CA ASP A 185 -21.55 -17.17 -0.50
C ASP A 185 -22.85 -16.96 -1.27
N HIS A 186 -23.99 -17.31 -0.66
CA HIS A 186 -25.33 -17.17 -1.27
C HIS A 186 -26.42 -17.02 -0.22
N GLY A 187 -27.61 -16.57 -0.65
CA GLY A 187 -28.75 -16.33 0.25
C GLY A 187 -28.61 -15.04 1.06
N SER A 188 -29.40 -14.90 2.13
CA SER A 188 -29.36 -13.78 3.08
C SER A 188 -29.53 -14.27 4.50
N ALA A 189 -28.88 -13.59 5.43
CA ALA A 189 -29.12 -13.73 6.86
C ALA A 189 -30.36 -12.90 7.30
N GLY A 190 -30.90 -13.27 8.47
CA GLY A 190 -31.99 -12.55 9.09
C GLY A 190 -33.40 -12.86 8.55
N GLY A 191 -34.41 -12.22 9.13
CA GLY A 191 -35.84 -12.41 8.78
C GLY A 191 -36.38 -11.43 7.73
N SER A 192 -35.56 -10.47 7.28
CA SER A 192 -35.92 -9.51 6.23
C SER A 192 -35.75 -10.18 4.86
N ALA A 193 -36.82 -10.37 4.11
CA ALA A 193 -36.75 -11.00 2.79
C ALA A 193 -36.34 -9.96 1.70
N PRO A 194 -35.06 -9.76 1.40
CA PRO A 194 -34.64 -8.85 0.34
C PRO A 194 -35.08 -9.41 -1.02
N ARG A 195 -35.47 -8.50 -1.92
CA ARG A 195 -35.88 -8.86 -3.30
C ARG A 195 -34.67 -8.95 -4.25
N PHE A 196 -33.52 -8.33 -3.86
CA PHE A 196 -32.25 -8.41 -4.57
C PHE A 196 -31.09 -8.31 -3.57
N ILE A 197 -30.06 -9.09 -3.80
CA ILE A 197 -28.81 -9.09 -3.01
C ILE A 197 -27.65 -8.98 -3.97
N MET A 198 -26.76 -8.07 -3.69
CA MET A 198 -25.48 -8.00 -4.38
C MET A 198 -24.35 -8.05 -3.37
N ARG A 199 -23.36 -8.90 -3.64
CA ARG A 199 -22.07 -8.94 -2.96
C ARG A 199 -21.00 -8.62 -3.98
N TRP A 200 -20.02 -7.85 -3.54
CA TRP A 200 -18.85 -7.61 -4.37
C TRP A 200 -17.61 -7.37 -3.52
N GLU A 201 -16.47 -7.56 -4.12
CA GLU A 201 -15.19 -7.09 -3.62
C GLU A 201 -14.65 -6.02 -4.56
N GLY A 202 -14.02 -4.98 -4.02
CA GLY A 202 -13.43 -3.91 -4.80
C GLY A 202 -12.53 -3.02 -3.98
N THR A 203 -11.68 -2.30 -4.67
CA THR A 203 -10.73 -1.34 -4.08
C THR A 203 -11.26 0.08 -4.09
N ASP A 204 -12.34 0.34 -4.85
CA ASP A 204 -12.93 1.67 -5.03
C ASP A 204 -14.36 1.68 -4.46
N LEU A 205 -14.58 2.52 -3.46
CA LEU A 205 -15.88 2.78 -2.86
C LEU A 205 -16.46 4.15 -3.26
N SER A 206 -15.93 4.78 -4.30
CA SER A 206 -16.42 6.10 -4.76
C SER A 206 -17.70 6.01 -5.61
N ARG A 207 -18.02 4.82 -6.09
CA ARG A 207 -19.20 4.52 -6.93
C ARG A 207 -19.77 3.14 -6.62
N LEU A 208 -21.04 2.97 -6.92
CA LEU A 208 -21.69 1.66 -6.86
C LEU A 208 -21.30 0.81 -8.09
N PRO A 209 -21.29 -0.53 -7.99
CA PRO A 209 -21.18 -1.40 -9.16
C PRO A 209 -22.30 -1.14 -10.16
N GLU A 210 -21.96 -1.16 -11.45
CA GLU A 210 -22.92 -0.86 -12.54
C GLU A 210 -24.18 -1.74 -12.48
N VAL A 211 -24.03 -3.03 -12.16
CA VAL A 211 -25.17 -3.95 -12.02
C VAL A 211 -26.11 -3.49 -10.90
N LEU A 212 -25.59 -2.96 -9.80
CA LEU A 212 -26.40 -2.45 -8.70
C LEU A 212 -27.12 -1.16 -9.11
N GLU A 213 -26.43 -0.25 -9.79
CA GLU A 213 -27.03 0.98 -10.31
C GLU A 213 -28.17 0.69 -11.30
N GLN A 214 -27.97 -0.26 -12.22
CA GLN A 214 -29.01 -0.71 -13.15
C GLN A 214 -30.23 -1.30 -12.43
N LYS A 215 -30.03 -2.04 -11.34
CA LYS A 215 -31.15 -2.56 -10.52
C LYS A 215 -31.90 -1.45 -9.81
N ILE A 216 -31.21 -0.48 -9.24
CA ILE A 216 -31.84 0.67 -8.57
C ILE A 216 -32.62 1.51 -9.58
N ALA A 217 -32.10 1.73 -10.77
CA ALA A 217 -32.74 2.47 -11.85
C ALA A 217 -34.08 1.88 -12.32
N THR A 218 -34.42 0.65 -11.97
CA THR A 218 -35.77 0.07 -12.23
C THR A 218 -36.88 0.67 -11.37
N HIS A 219 -36.49 1.44 -10.33
CA HIS A 219 -37.43 2.04 -9.33
C HIS A 219 -38.34 1.04 -8.60
N GLN A 220 -37.98 -0.25 -8.62
CA GLN A 220 -38.72 -1.32 -7.92
C GLN A 220 -38.34 -1.44 -6.44
N TYR A 221 -37.29 -0.78 -6.02
CA TYR A 221 -36.73 -0.83 -4.67
C TYR A 221 -36.77 0.54 -4.02
N HIS A 222 -37.15 0.58 -2.74
CA HIS A 222 -37.24 1.82 -1.99
C HIS A 222 -36.39 1.87 -0.74
N LYS A 223 -35.89 0.71 -0.31
CA LYS A 223 -35.04 0.58 0.86
C LYS A 223 -33.80 -0.29 0.54
N ALA A 224 -32.69 0.01 1.21
CA ALA A 224 -31.47 -0.79 1.14
C ALA A 224 -30.87 -0.99 2.54
N ALA A 225 -30.30 -2.17 2.78
CA ALA A 225 -29.39 -2.40 3.88
C ALA A 225 -27.98 -2.66 3.34
N VAL A 226 -26.98 -2.17 4.05
CA VAL A 226 -25.56 -2.32 3.70
C VAL A 226 -24.86 -3.04 4.83
N GLY A 227 -24.04 -4.01 4.48
CA GLY A 227 -23.12 -4.68 5.41
C GLY A 227 -21.74 -4.81 4.79
N ALA A 228 -20.71 -4.49 5.56
CA ALA A 228 -19.33 -4.75 5.21
C ALA A 228 -18.78 -5.90 6.04
N CYS A 229 -17.91 -6.70 5.46
CA CYS A 229 -17.22 -7.81 6.13
C CYS A 229 -15.76 -7.90 5.71
N ASP A 230 -14.97 -8.71 6.42
CA ASP A 230 -13.56 -8.87 6.12
C ASP A 230 -13.34 -9.48 4.74
N SER A 231 -12.43 -8.89 3.98
CA SER A 231 -12.01 -9.42 2.67
C SER A 231 -10.97 -10.55 2.74
N GLY A 232 -10.59 -10.96 3.94
CA GLY A 232 -10.00 -12.27 4.25
C GLY A 232 -8.49 -12.36 4.32
N ASN A 233 -7.65 -11.55 3.73
CA ASN A 233 -6.19 -11.71 3.89
C ASN A 233 -5.40 -10.39 3.89
N PRO A 234 -5.19 -9.78 5.07
CA PRO A 234 -4.42 -8.53 5.18
C PRO A 234 -2.95 -8.68 4.78
N SER A 235 -2.39 -9.90 4.77
CA SER A 235 -0.98 -10.12 4.42
C SER A 235 -0.66 -10.05 2.93
N GLN A 236 -1.66 -9.90 2.06
CA GLN A 236 -1.46 -9.75 0.61
C GLN A 236 -1.29 -8.29 0.15
N GLY A 237 -1.37 -7.31 1.07
CA GLY A 237 -1.15 -5.88 0.77
C GLY A 237 -2.23 -5.22 -0.09
N PHE A 238 -2.85 -5.96 -1.00
CA PHE A 238 -3.98 -5.44 -1.77
C PHE A 238 -5.19 -5.26 -0.89
N THR A 239 -5.62 -4.01 -0.75
CA THR A 239 -6.81 -3.70 0.04
C THR A 239 -8.04 -3.83 -0.83
N THR A 240 -8.84 -4.84 -0.55
CA THR A 240 -10.19 -4.98 -1.08
C THR A 240 -11.20 -4.77 0.05
N TYR A 241 -12.32 -4.16 -0.30
CA TYR A 241 -13.47 -4.03 0.59
C TYR A 241 -14.53 -5.02 0.13
N LYS A 242 -15.03 -5.83 1.06
CA LYS A 242 -16.11 -6.78 0.78
C LYS A 242 -17.42 -6.20 1.33
N VAL A 243 -18.42 -6.09 0.47
CA VAL A 243 -19.69 -5.42 0.77
C VAL A 243 -20.85 -6.26 0.29
N ALA A 244 -21.93 -6.27 1.07
CA ALA A 244 -23.24 -6.73 0.65
C ALA A 244 -24.26 -5.57 0.69
N VAL A 245 -25.07 -5.45 -0.36
CA VAL A 245 -26.25 -4.60 -0.42
C VAL A 245 -27.49 -5.46 -0.63
N MET A 246 -28.48 -5.24 0.21
CA MET A 246 -29.79 -5.89 0.17
C MET A 246 -30.84 -4.86 -0.20
N LEU A 247 -31.58 -5.07 -1.30
CA LEU A 247 -32.64 -4.16 -1.78
C LEU A 247 -34.03 -4.73 -1.47
N TYR A 248 -34.96 -3.84 -1.04
CA TYR A 248 -36.32 -4.15 -0.63
C TYR A 248 -37.39 -3.37 -1.40
#